data_1cb857a9d02fc947fc895ef97a184e81
#
_entry.id   1cb857a9d02fc947fc895ef97a184e81
#
_cell.length_a   1.000
_cell.length_b   1.000
_cell.length_c   1.000
_cell.angle_alpha   90.00
_cell.angle_beta   90.00
_cell.angle_gamma   90.00
#
_symmetry.space_group_name_H-M   'P 1'
#
loop_
_entity.id
_entity.type
_entity.pdbx_description
1 polymer ?
#
loop_
_entity_poly.entity_id
_entity_poly.type
_entity_poly.pdbx_seq_one_letter_code
_entity_poly.pdbx_strand_id
1 'polypeptide(L)'
;MKLMTLNTHSLVESSYEEKKEKFIEMLAIEQPDVIALQEVNQTASAGIIPDVMLAGYKRCMDFGLPVREDNHVKEVVEALREKDVYYYWTWLSAKIGYGKYDEGMALLSKKPIMRVKQFLISQTDDYDNWKTRKILGMQTEGSDDIFFTVHMGWWNDEEEPLKKQWEKIEDLTKSLEKKDRTIWLMGDFNSLDNVKQEGYE
;
A
#
# COMPACT_ATOMS: atom_id res chain seq x y z
N MET A 1 -10.72 4.51 -16.49
CA MET A 1 -10.22 4.31 -15.12
C MET A 1 -8.88 5.01 -14.98
N LYS A 2 -8.72 5.85 -13.96
CA LYS A 2 -7.49 6.58 -13.66
C LYS A 2 -6.84 5.90 -12.45
N LEU A 3 -5.60 5.45 -12.62
CA LEU A 3 -4.82 4.78 -11.59
C LEU A 3 -3.66 5.68 -11.17
N MET A 4 -3.31 5.62 -9.90
CA MET A 4 -2.17 6.35 -9.34
C MET A 4 -1.37 5.44 -8.41
N THR A 5 -0.05 5.55 -8.43
CA THR A 5 0.83 4.97 -7.43
C THR A 5 1.84 6.00 -6.94
N LEU A 6 2.19 5.95 -5.66
CA LEU A 6 3.17 6.82 -5.05
C LEU A 6 3.80 6.15 -3.82
N ASN A 7 5.13 6.08 -3.77
CA ASN A 7 5.84 5.89 -2.52
C ASN A 7 5.82 7.21 -1.75
N THR A 8 5.18 7.23 -0.59
CA THR A 8 4.89 8.48 0.15
C THR A 8 6.02 8.88 1.09
N HIS A 9 6.88 7.92 1.50
CA HIS A 9 7.87 8.09 2.56
C HIS A 9 7.29 8.73 3.84
N SER A 10 6.10 9.27 3.73
CA SER A 10 5.17 9.82 4.75
C SER A 10 5.85 10.50 5.96
N LEU A 11 5.62 10.01 7.19
CA LEU A 11 6.13 10.63 8.44
C LEU A 11 7.67 10.75 8.53
N VAL A 12 8.40 10.12 7.63
CA VAL A 12 9.87 10.20 7.55
C VAL A 12 10.33 11.42 6.71
N GLU A 13 9.42 11.97 5.90
CA GLU A 13 9.72 13.10 5.03
C GLU A 13 10.08 14.37 5.79
N SER A 14 11.10 15.07 5.30
CA SER A 14 11.34 16.46 5.70
C SER A 14 10.19 17.34 5.22
N SER A 15 9.70 18.27 6.07
CA SER A 15 8.53 19.11 5.76
C SER A 15 7.27 18.27 5.46
N TYR A 16 7.06 17.21 6.24
CA TYR A 16 5.96 16.26 6.06
C TYR A 16 4.59 16.94 5.90
N GLU A 17 4.25 17.89 6.78
CA GLU A 17 2.94 18.56 6.74
C GLU A 17 2.72 19.32 5.41
N GLU A 18 3.72 20.07 4.94
CA GLU A 18 3.64 20.80 3.67
C GLU A 18 3.47 19.83 2.47
N LYS A 19 4.22 18.72 2.46
CA LYS A 19 4.14 17.71 1.39
C LYS A 19 2.81 16.98 1.43
N LYS A 20 2.31 16.62 2.61
CA LYS A 20 1.00 16.01 2.81
C LYS A 20 -0.12 16.92 2.30
N GLU A 21 -0.07 18.22 2.60
CA GLU A 21 -1.06 19.20 2.12
C GLU A 21 -1.08 19.26 0.58
N LYS A 22 0.09 19.39 -0.06
CA LYS A 22 0.20 19.36 -1.53
C LYS A 22 -0.30 18.06 -2.14
N PHE A 23 -0.06 16.94 -1.47
CA PHE A 23 -0.56 15.62 -1.90
C PHE A 23 -2.09 15.58 -1.83
N ILE A 24 -2.69 16.08 -0.74
CA ILE A 24 -4.15 16.17 -0.58
C ILE A 24 -4.76 17.09 -1.65
N GLU A 25 -4.16 18.26 -1.91
CA GLU A 25 -4.61 19.19 -2.95
C GLU A 25 -4.58 18.53 -4.34
N MET A 26 -3.49 17.86 -4.67
CA MET A 26 -3.36 17.13 -5.93
C MET A 26 -4.43 16.03 -6.05
N LEU A 27 -4.68 15.25 -4.99
CA LEU A 27 -5.71 14.21 -4.99
C LEU A 27 -7.12 14.80 -5.13
N ALA A 28 -7.38 15.97 -4.52
CA ALA A 28 -8.67 16.64 -4.64
C ALA A 28 -8.96 17.13 -6.08
N ILE A 29 -7.92 17.48 -6.83
CA ILE A 29 -8.03 17.89 -8.24
C ILE A 29 -8.11 16.67 -9.17
N GLU A 30 -7.14 15.76 -9.06
CA GLU A 30 -6.94 14.66 -9.99
C GLU A 30 -7.93 13.52 -9.82
N GLN A 31 -8.38 13.30 -8.60
CA GLN A 31 -9.36 12.30 -8.20
C GLN A 31 -9.19 10.92 -8.90
N PRO A 32 -8.06 10.21 -8.77
CA PRO A 32 -7.89 8.89 -9.35
C PRO A 32 -8.98 7.92 -8.88
N ASP A 33 -9.33 6.94 -9.73
CA ASP A 33 -10.30 5.91 -9.36
C ASP A 33 -9.75 4.93 -8.33
N VAL A 34 -8.44 4.60 -8.47
CA VAL A 34 -7.68 3.74 -7.55
C VAL A 34 -6.32 4.35 -7.29
N ILE A 35 -5.89 4.32 -6.02
CA ILE A 35 -4.59 4.82 -5.56
C ILE A 35 -3.87 3.72 -4.78
N ALA A 36 -2.62 3.46 -5.13
CA ALA A 36 -1.72 2.53 -4.46
C ALA A 36 -0.57 3.30 -3.80
N LEU A 37 -0.48 3.24 -2.48
CA LEU A 37 0.52 3.97 -1.70
C LEU A 37 1.47 2.99 -1.02
N GLN A 38 2.76 3.35 -0.98
CA GLN A 38 3.82 2.66 -0.28
C GLN A 38 4.42 3.57 0.79
N GLU A 39 5.09 3.01 1.78
CA GLU A 39 5.66 3.69 2.95
C GLU A 39 4.64 4.57 3.68
N VAL A 40 3.44 4.03 3.83
CA VAL A 40 2.35 4.65 4.59
C VAL A 40 2.55 4.35 6.07
N ASN A 41 3.20 5.26 6.77
CA ASN A 41 3.63 5.09 8.15
C ASN A 41 2.60 5.59 9.16
N GLN A 42 2.67 5.03 10.35
CA GLN A 42 2.09 5.56 11.59
C GLN A 42 3.10 5.36 12.73
N THR A 43 3.10 6.21 13.75
CA THR A 43 3.98 6.03 14.91
C THR A 43 3.52 4.85 15.75
N ALA A 44 4.38 3.86 16.01
CA ALA A 44 4.04 2.63 16.71
C ALA A 44 3.52 2.84 18.14
N SER A 45 3.79 4.00 18.76
CA SER A 45 3.31 4.38 20.09
C SER A 45 2.12 5.34 20.09
N ALA A 46 1.61 5.78 18.92
CA ALA A 46 0.46 6.67 18.85
C ALA A 46 -0.84 5.97 19.28
N GLY A 47 -1.86 6.74 19.64
CA GLY A 47 -3.15 6.24 20.06
C GLY A 47 -3.84 5.39 18.99
N ILE A 48 -4.55 4.35 19.40
CA ILE A 48 -5.30 3.45 18.50
C ILE A 48 -6.67 4.04 18.22
N ILE A 49 -7.07 4.03 16.94
CA ILE A 49 -8.43 4.40 16.52
C ILE A 49 -9.24 3.13 16.27
N PRO A 50 -10.41 2.96 16.91
CA PRO A 50 -11.31 1.86 16.60
C PRO A 50 -11.81 1.91 15.14
N ASP A 51 -11.86 0.77 14.46
CA ASP A 51 -12.27 0.69 13.04
C ASP A 51 -13.62 1.31 12.75
N VAL A 52 -14.56 1.23 13.71
CA VAL A 52 -15.91 1.82 13.58
C VAL A 52 -15.89 3.34 13.46
N MET A 53 -14.79 3.99 13.86
CA MET A 53 -14.59 5.43 13.72
C MET A 53 -13.91 5.82 12.40
N LEU A 54 -13.42 4.85 11.65
CA LEU A 54 -12.69 5.06 10.40
C LEU A 54 -13.64 4.96 9.20
N ALA A 55 -14.14 6.10 8.77
CA ALA A 55 -15.09 6.13 7.67
C ALA A 55 -14.49 5.65 6.35
N GLY A 56 -15.16 4.69 5.69
CA GLY A 56 -14.72 4.07 4.44
C GLY A 56 -13.59 3.05 4.59
N TYR A 57 -13.12 2.78 5.81
CA TYR A 57 -12.06 1.81 6.07
C TYR A 57 -12.54 0.37 5.94
N LYS A 58 -11.74 -0.45 5.31
CA LYS A 58 -11.87 -1.91 5.27
C LYS A 58 -10.61 -2.55 5.82
N ARG A 59 -10.67 -3.15 6.99
CA ARG A 59 -9.52 -3.85 7.56
C ARG A 59 -9.08 -5.01 6.66
N CYS A 60 -7.78 -5.13 6.44
CA CYS A 60 -7.21 -6.38 5.96
C CYS A 60 -7.36 -7.42 7.05
N MET A 61 -8.13 -8.48 6.76
CA MET A 61 -8.46 -9.51 7.74
C MET A 61 -7.20 -10.26 8.20
N ASP A 62 -7.29 -10.74 9.44
CA ASP A 62 -6.35 -11.66 10.07
C ASP A 62 -4.98 -11.04 10.46
N PHE A 63 -4.93 -10.48 11.67
CA PHE A 63 -3.72 -10.05 12.39
C PHE A 63 -3.06 -8.74 11.93
N GLY A 64 -3.79 -7.88 11.22
CA GLY A 64 -3.29 -6.53 10.92
C GLY A 64 -3.21 -5.67 12.20
N LEU A 65 -2.17 -4.85 12.30
CA LEU A 65 -2.09 -3.84 13.35
C LEU A 65 -3.26 -2.86 13.24
N PRO A 66 -3.72 -2.28 14.36
CA PRO A 66 -4.75 -1.26 14.34
C PRO A 66 -4.23 0.02 13.67
N VAL A 67 -5.15 0.78 13.08
CA VAL A 67 -4.86 2.13 12.62
C VAL A 67 -4.68 3.05 13.82
N ARG A 68 -3.70 3.94 13.76
CA ARG A 68 -3.37 4.90 14.82
C ARG A 68 -3.72 6.34 14.41
N GLU A 69 -3.70 7.23 15.39
CA GLU A 69 -4.13 8.63 15.24
C GLU A 69 -3.38 9.36 14.12
N ASP A 70 -2.07 9.12 13.98
CA ASP A 70 -1.18 9.75 13.01
C ASP A 70 -0.94 8.89 11.75
N ASN A 71 -1.80 7.94 11.47
CA ASN A 71 -1.68 7.13 10.25
C ASN A 71 -1.81 8.03 9.01
N HIS A 72 -0.78 8.05 8.16
CA HIS A 72 -0.70 8.96 7.02
C HIS A 72 -1.94 8.88 6.10
N VAL A 73 -2.38 7.68 5.71
CA VAL A 73 -3.53 7.56 4.80
C VAL A 73 -4.85 7.93 5.48
N LYS A 74 -5.00 7.66 6.78
CA LYS A 74 -6.17 8.11 7.56
C LYS A 74 -6.26 9.64 7.53
N GLU A 75 -5.18 10.36 7.82
CA GLU A 75 -5.17 11.83 7.77
C GLU A 75 -5.50 12.36 6.36
N VAL A 76 -4.94 11.73 5.32
CA VAL A 76 -5.21 12.10 3.92
C VAL A 76 -6.69 11.92 3.57
N VAL A 77 -7.32 10.79 3.90
CA VAL A 77 -8.73 10.57 3.56
C VAL A 77 -9.68 11.43 4.37
N GLU A 78 -9.35 11.75 5.61
CA GLU A 78 -10.12 12.70 6.42
C GLU A 78 -10.08 14.11 5.83
N ALA A 79 -8.90 14.61 5.47
CA ALA A 79 -8.74 15.93 4.84
C ALA A 79 -9.39 16.00 3.44
N LEU A 80 -9.35 14.92 2.65
CA LEU A 80 -10.09 14.84 1.39
C LEU A 80 -11.60 14.91 1.60
N ARG A 81 -12.11 14.29 2.66
CA ARG A 81 -13.53 14.31 3.00
C ARG A 81 -14.02 15.73 3.35
N GLU A 82 -13.19 16.52 4.02
CA GLU A 82 -13.46 17.95 4.27
C GLU A 82 -13.57 18.77 2.98
N LYS A 83 -13.01 18.27 1.88
CA LYS A 83 -13.09 18.85 0.53
C LYS A 83 -14.17 18.16 -0.36
N ASP A 84 -15.10 17.42 0.22
CA ASP A 84 -16.14 16.66 -0.47
C ASP A 84 -15.60 15.59 -1.44
N VAL A 85 -14.38 15.09 -1.21
CA VAL A 85 -13.77 13.99 -1.97
C VAL A 85 -13.70 12.74 -1.12
N TYR A 86 -14.38 11.68 -1.55
CA TYR A 86 -14.58 10.48 -0.75
C TYR A 86 -13.87 9.27 -1.35
N TYR A 87 -13.10 8.55 -0.49
CA TYR A 87 -12.48 7.27 -0.81
C TYR A 87 -12.83 6.23 0.23
N TYR A 88 -13.05 4.98 -0.25
CA TYR A 88 -12.90 3.78 0.56
C TYR A 88 -11.42 3.41 0.59
N TRP A 89 -10.94 2.88 1.70
CA TRP A 89 -9.53 2.63 1.86
C TRP A 89 -9.22 1.43 2.74
N THR A 90 -8.03 0.89 2.56
CA THR A 90 -7.45 -0.18 3.40
C THR A 90 -5.98 0.10 3.62
N TRP A 91 -5.45 -0.36 4.73
CA TRP A 91 -4.06 -0.21 5.12
C TRP A 91 -3.55 -1.49 5.75
N LEU A 92 -2.26 -1.78 5.56
CA LEU A 92 -1.54 -2.91 6.12
C LEU A 92 -0.15 -2.48 6.51
N SER A 93 0.29 -2.80 7.75
CA SER A 93 1.70 -2.70 8.13
C SER A 93 2.46 -3.95 7.66
N ALA A 94 3.60 -3.73 7.03
CA ALA A 94 4.49 -4.81 6.59
C ALA A 94 5.59 -5.10 7.62
N LYS A 95 6.14 -4.06 8.23
CA LYS A 95 7.30 -4.13 9.12
C LYS A 95 7.41 -2.91 10.03
N ILE A 96 8.33 -2.95 10.99
CA ILE A 96 8.78 -1.76 11.71
C ILE A 96 9.75 -0.96 10.82
N GLY A 97 9.45 0.32 10.61
CA GLY A 97 10.31 1.25 9.89
C GLY A 97 11.06 2.16 10.86
N TYR A 98 12.36 2.33 10.65
CA TYR A 98 13.22 3.22 11.45
C TYR A 98 13.16 2.95 12.98
N GLY A 99 12.79 1.74 13.41
CA GLY A 99 12.60 1.39 14.82
C GLY A 99 11.50 2.18 15.54
N LYS A 100 10.63 2.87 14.82
CA LYS A 100 9.67 3.82 15.37
C LYS A 100 8.29 3.74 14.75
N TYR A 101 8.20 3.39 13.46
CA TYR A 101 6.95 3.43 12.71
C TYR A 101 6.45 2.03 12.36
N ASP A 102 5.16 1.83 12.44
CA ASP A 102 4.51 0.75 11.70
C ASP A 102 4.50 1.17 10.22
N GLU A 103 5.48 0.69 9.45
CA GLU A 103 5.61 1.00 8.03
C GLU A 103 4.73 0.07 7.19
N GLY A 104 3.90 0.65 6.38
CA GLY A 104 2.91 -0.10 5.63
C GLY A 104 2.63 0.41 4.23
N MET A 105 1.52 -0.04 3.72
CA MET A 105 1.00 0.32 2.41
C MET A 105 -0.52 0.48 2.46
N ALA A 106 -1.06 1.25 1.53
CA ALA A 106 -2.49 1.49 1.46
C ALA A 106 -3.02 1.41 0.02
N LEU A 107 -4.29 1.05 -0.08
CA LEU A 107 -5.08 1.14 -1.30
C LEU A 107 -6.33 1.98 -1.03
N LEU A 108 -6.61 2.91 -1.93
CA LEU A 108 -7.83 3.72 -1.88
C LEU A 108 -8.63 3.50 -3.17
N SER A 109 -9.94 3.59 -3.07
CA SER A 109 -10.85 3.45 -4.20
C SER A 109 -12.07 4.36 -4.07
N LYS A 110 -12.55 4.92 -5.19
CA LYS A 110 -13.85 5.60 -5.24
C LYS A 110 -15.03 4.66 -5.07
N LYS A 111 -14.82 3.35 -5.32
CA LYS A 111 -15.85 2.32 -5.15
C LYS A 111 -15.65 1.57 -3.83
N PRO A 112 -16.73 1.06 -3.22
CA PRO A 112 -16.64 0.22 -2.02
C PRO A 112 -15.65 -0.93 -2.20
N ILE A 113 -14.82 -1.17 -1.17
CA ILE A 113 -13.88 -2.29 -1.15
C ILE A 113 -14.61 -3.54 -0.66
N MET A 114 -14.73 -4.55 -1.51
CA MET A 114 -15.44 -5.78 -1.22
C MET A 114 -14.55 -6.81 -0.53
N ARG A 115 -13.31 -6.93 -0.98
CA ARG A 115 -12.32 -7.89 -0.44
C ARG A 115 -10.97 -7.24 -0.31
N VAL A 116 -10.26 -7.63 0.75
CA VAL A 116 -8.86 -7.25 0.99
C VAL A 116 -8.07 -8.51 1.31
N LYS A 117 -6.87 -8.63 0.78
CA LYS A 117 -5.93 -9.73 1.04
C LYS A 117 -4.52 -9.21 1.13
N GLN A 118 -3.69 -9.90 1.93
CA GLN A 118 -2.26 -9.67 1.99
C GLN A 118 -1.50 -10.94 1.63
N PHE A 119 -0.29 -10.76 1.12
CA PHE A 119 0.61 -11.89 0.83
C PHE A 119 2.03 -11.50 1.20
N LEU A 120 2.74 -12.43 1.84
CA LEU A 120 4.16 -12.31 2.13
C LEU A 120 4.97 -12.65 0.88
N ILE A 121 5.78 -11.71 0.41
CA ILE A 121 6.66 -11.91 -0.75
C ILE A 121 8.14 -12.06 -0.37
N SER A 122 8.58 -11.55 0.81
CA SER A 122 9.90 -11.84 1.34
C SER A 122 10.03 -13.30 1.81
N GLN A 123 11.26 -13.74 2.07
CA GLN A 123 11.53 -15.02 2.72
C GLN A 123 11.26 -14.94 4.23
N THR A 124 11.69 -13.82 4.83
CA THR A 124 11.40 -13.51 6.24
C THR A 124 9.99 -12.97 6.40
N ASP A 125 9.33 -13.30 7.51
CA ASP A 125 8.07 -12.73 8.01
C ASP A 125 8.26 -11.96 9.33
N ASP A 126 9.50 -11.83 9.78
CA ASP A 126 9.87 -11.10 10.99
C ASP A 126 9.51 -9.62 10.85
N TYR A 127 8.60 -9.14 11.71
CA TYR A 127 8.11 -7.77 11.68
C TYR A 127 9.21 -6.75 12.00
N ASP A 128 10.19 -7.12 12.81
CA ASP A 128 11.33 -6.26 13.18
C ASP A 128 12.42 -6.24 12.12
N ASN A 129 12.33 -7.09 11.10
CA ASN A 129 13.27 -7.12 9.99
C ASN A 129 12.85 -6.14 8.88
N TRP A 130 13.71 -5.15 8.62
CA TRP A 130 13.44 -4.13 7.60
C TRP A 130 13.32 -4.69 6.16
N LYS A 131 13.78 -5.93 5.93
CA LYS A 131 13.67 -6.64 4.64
C LYS A 131 12.32 -7.34 4.44
N THR A 132 11.47 -7.40 5.46
CA THR A 132 10.14 -8.00 5.33
C THR A 132 9.30 -7.23 4.32
N ARG A 133 8.75 -7.95 3.35
CA ARG A 133 7.92 -7.41 2.27
C ARG A 133 6.60 -8.17 2.16
N LYS A 134 5.54 -7.40 2.09
CA LYS A 134 4.18 -7.89 1.82
C LYS A 134 3.60 -7.13 0.64
N ILE A 135 2.56 -7.66 0.05
CA ILE A 135 1.71 -6.93 -0.89
C ILE A 135 0.29 -6.91 -0.36
N LEU A 136 -0.39 -5.83 -0.61
CA LEU A 136 -1.79 -5.62 -0.22
C LEU A 136 -2.64 -5.57 -1.48
N GLY A 137 -3.69 -6.39 -1.54
CA GLY A 137 -4.60 -6.47 -2.66
C GLY A 137 -6.03 -6.16 -2.27
N MET A 138 -6.78 -5.52 -3.17
CA MET A 138 -8.22 -5.28 -3.00
C MET A 138 -9.01 -5.61 -4.27
N GLN A 139 -10.27 -5.97 -4.06
CA GLN A 139 -11.33 -5.97 -5.09
C GLN A 139 -12.39 -4.96 -4.71
N THR A 140 -12.92 -4.27 -5.72
CA THR A 140 -13.97 -3.24 -5.54
C THR A 140 -15.32 -3.72 -6.04
N GLU A 141 -16.36 -3.06 -5.59
CA GLU A 141 -17.73 -3.33 -6.03
C GLU A 141 -17.88 -3.19 -7.55
N GLY A 142 -18.57 -4.15 -8.16
CA GLY A 142 -18.89 -4.15 -9.59
C GLY A 142 -17.73 -4.46 -10.52
N SER A 143 -16.59 -4.99 -9.98
CA SER A 143 -15.44 -5.43 -10.78
C SER A 143 -14.85 -6.72 -10.26
N ASP A 144 -14.41 -7.59 -11.18
CA ASP A 144 -13.59 -8.77 -10.86
C ASP A 144 -12.08 -8.44 -10.81
N ASP A 145 -11.68 -7.24 -11.22
CA ASP A 145 -10.29 -6.79 -11.20
C ASP A 145 -9.71 -6.79 -9.79
N ILE A 146 -8.42 -7.08 -9.71
CA ILE A 146 -7.67 -7.04 -8.45
C ILE A 146 -6.58 -5.97 -8.56
N PHE A 147 -6.53 -5.08 -7.58
CA PHE A 147 -5.53 -4.04 -7.49
C PHE A 147 -4.57 -4.36 -6.35
N PHE A 148 -3.29 -4.45 -6.64
CA PHE A 148 -2.25 -4.63 -5.64
C PHE A 148 -1.41 -3.37 -5.50
N THR A 149 -1.07 -3.01 -4.25
CA THR A 149 0.07 -2.15 -3.96
C THR A 149 1.26 -3.00 -3.59
N VAL A 150 2.40 -2.70 -4.20
CA VAL A 150 3.65 -3.46 -4.10
C VAL A 150 4.76 -2.53 -3.62
N HIS A 151 5.59 -3.00 -2.69
CA HIS A 151 6.85 -2.36 -2.32
C HIS A 151 7.89 -3.47 -2.17
N MET A 152 8.67 -3.68 -3.23
CA MET A 152 9.65 -4.76 -3.30
C MET A 152 10.95 -4.41 -2.56
N GLY A 153 11.75 -5.41 -2.29
CA GLY A 153 13.12 -5.22 -1.81
C GLY A 153 14.06 -4.74 -2.92
N TRP A 154 15.30 -4.44 -2.54
CA TRP A 154 16.33 -4.00 -3.48
C TRP A 154 16.74 -5.15 -4.40
N TRP A 155 16.97 -4.86 -5.66
CA TRP A 155 17.30 -5.84 -6.69
C TRP A 155 18.58 -6.65 -6.38
N ASN A 156 19.55 -6.05 -5.69
CA ASN A 156 20.84 -6.65 -5.36
C ASN A 156 20.95 -7.21 -3.94
N ASP A 157 19.84 -7.41 -3.23
CA ASP A 157 19.88 -7.99 -1.88
C ASP A 157 20.07 -9.51 -1.97
N GLU A 158 21.18 -10.01 -1.38
CA GLU A 158 21.51 -11.43 -1.40
C GLU A 158 20.64 -12.28 -0.46
N GLU A 159 20.18 -11.71 0.66
CA GLU A 159 19.33 -12.42 1.64
C GLU A 159 17.87 -12.48 1.18
N GLU A 160 17.40 -11.39 0.57
CA GLU A 160 16.02 -11.26 0.05
C GLU A 160 16.03 -10.91 -1.44
N PRO A 161 16.51 -11.81 -2.32
CA PRO A 161 16.65 -11.52 -3.74
C PRO A 161 15.33 -11.11 -4.39
N LEU A 162 15.34 -10.01 -5.16
CA LEU A 162 14.21 -9.51 -5.91
C LEU A 162 13.54 -10.60 -6.75
N LYS A 163 14.34 -11.42 -7.42
CA LYS A 163 13.84 -12.53 -8.24
C LYS A 163 12.92 -13.47 -7.47
N LYS A 164 13.27 -13.83 -6.22
CA LYS A 164 12.41 -14.71 -5.40
C LYS A 164 11.11 -14.03 -4.97
N GLN A 165 11.16 -12.72 -4.71
CA GLN A 165 9.95 -11.95 -4.43
C GLN A 165 9.06 -11.90 -5.66
N TRP A 166 9.65 -11.68 -6.84
CA TRP A 166 8.94 -11.65 -8.11
C TRP A 166 8.31 -13.01 -8.45
N GLU A 167 9.04 -14.12 -8.29
CA GLU A 167 8.52 -15.48 -8.50
C GLU A 167 7.26 -15.74 -7.63
N LYS A 168 7.26 -15.27 -6.37
CA LYS A 168 6.07 -15.37 -5.50
C LYS A 168 4.89 -14.54 -6.02
N ILE A 169 5.15 -13.34 -6.56
CA ILE A 169 4.12 -12.50 -7.18
C ILE A 169 3.56 -13.18 -8.44
N GLU A 170 4.41 -13.76 -9.27
CA GLU A 170 3.96 -14.49 -10.47
C GLU A 170 3.08 -15.70 -10.11
N ASP A 171 3.50 -16.51 -9.15
CA ASP A 171 2.72 -17.67 -8.71
C ASP A 171 1.38 -17.22 -8.12
N LEU A 172 1.36 -16.14 -7.35
CA LEU A 172 0.13 -15.56 -6.85
C LEU A 172 -0.78 -15.09 -7.98
N THR A 173 -0.26 -14.31 -8.92
CA THR A 173 -1.07 -13.78 -10.04
C THR A 173 -1.62 -14.89 -10.91
N LYS A 174 -0.81 -15.92 -11.23
CA LYS A 174 -1.28 -17.14 -11.92
C LYS A 174 -2.43 -17.83 -11.17
N SER A 175 -2.33 -17.94 -9.84
CA SER A 175 -3.38 -18.55 -9.01
C SER A 175 -4.69 -17.75 -8.99
N LEU A 176 -4.63 -16.46 -9.29
CA LEU A 176 -5.76 -15.54 -9.29
C LEU A 176 -6.33 -15.30 -10.69
N GLU A 177 -5.70 -15.85 -11.73
CA GLU A 177 -6.17 -15.70 -13.12
C GLU A 177 -7.62 -16.19 -13.26
N LYS A 178 -8.41 -15.39 -13.96
CA LYS A 178 -9.79 -15.71 -14.31
C LYS A 178 -10.11 -14.98 -15.61
N LYS A 179 -10.96 -15.60 -16.44
CA LYS A 179 -11.46 -14.96 -17.67
C LYS A 179 -12.05 -13.59 -17.32
N ASP A 180 -11.69 -12.60 -18.10
CA ASP A 180 -12.18 -11.19 -18.00
C ASP A 180 -11.75 -10.47 -16.71
N ARG A 181 -10.73 -10.98 -15.99
CA ARG A 181 -10.10 -10.32 -14.84
C ARG A 181 -8.78 -9.70 -15.23
N THR A 182 -8.57 -8.43 -14.85
CA THR A 182 -7.26 -7.80 -14.89
C THR A 182 -6.66 -7.77 -13.47
N ILE A 183 -5.36 -8.09 -13.37
CA ILE A 183 -4.59 -7.96 -12.14
C ILE A 183 -3.64 -6.78 -12.33
N TRP A 184 -3.81 -5.76 -11.50
CA TRP A 184 -3.03 -4.53 -11.53
C TRP A 184 -1.97 -4.60 -10.43
N LEU A 185 -0.69 -4.59 -10.82
CA LEU A 185 0.44 -4.45 -9.90
C LEU A 185 0.92 -3.00 -9.97
N MET A 186 0.76 -2.26 -8.89
CA MET A 186 1.11 -0.85 -8.81
C MET A 186 2.03 -0.63 -7.60
N GLY A 187 3.10 0.12 -7.76
CA GLY A 187 3.94 0.36 -6.60
C GLY A 187 5.38 0.70 -6.91
N ASP A 188 6.21 0.56 -5.88
CA ASP A 188 7.64 0.72 -5.91
C ASP A 188 8.31 -0.65 -6.06
N PHE A 189 8.83 -0.92 -7.24
CA PHE A 189 9.49 -2.18 -7.54
C PHE A 189 10.98 -2.19 -7.15
N ASN A 190 11.53 -1.06 -6.71
CA ASN A 190 12.94 -0.89 -6.33
C ASN A 190 13.92 -1.45 -7.36
N SER A 191 13.57 -1.34 -8.63
CA SER A 191 14.29 -1.92 -9.76
C SER A 191 14.19 -1.01 -10.98
N LEU A 192 15.28 -0.92 -11.74
CA LEU A 192 15.33 -0.13 -12.95
C LEU A 192 14.72 -0.94 -14.12
N ASP A 193 13.91 -0.28 -14.95
CA ASP A 193 13.22 -0.91 -16.08
C ASP A 193 14.11 -1.11 -17.32
N ASN A 194 15.26 -0.43 -17.38
CA ASN A 194 16.12 -0.34 -18.57
C ASN A 194 17.54 -0.83 -18.33
N VAL A 195 17.84 -1.42 -17.18
CA VAL A 195 19.17 -1.94 -16.85
C VAL A 195 19.12 -3.45 -16.76
N LYS A 196 19.79 -4.14 -17.68
CA LYS A 196 19.92 -5.61 -17.62
C LYS A 196 20.50 -6.05 -16.28
N GLN A 197 19.93 -7.09 -15.70
CA GLN A 197 20.27 -7.68 -14.42
C GLN A 197 19.87 -6.86 -13.16
N GLU A 198 19.30 -5.68 -13.34
CA GLU A 198 18.76 -4.84 -12.26
C GLU A 198 17.24 -4.67 -12.34
N GLY A 199 16.60 -5.32 -13.28
CA GLY A 199 15.19 -5.21 -13.55
C GLY A 199 14.50 -6.57 -13.65
N TYR A 200 13.37 -6.57 -14.33
CA TYR A 200 12.53 -7.73 -14.58
C TYR A 200 12.79 -8.36 -15.97
N GLU A 201 13.95 -8.10 -16.57
CA GLU A 201 14.41 -8.79 -17.77
C GLU A 201 15.25 -10.03 -17.44
#